data_0a47ffaaaf4d56366a2dc57f6f655b4f
#
_entry.id   0a47ffaaaf4d56366a2dc57f6f655b4f
#
_cell.length_a   1.000
_cell.length_b   1.000
_cell.length_c   1.000
_cell.angle_alpha   90.00
_cell.angle_beta   90.00
_cell.angle_gamma   90.00
#
_symmetry.space_group_name_H-M   'P 1'
#
loop_
_entity.id
_entity.type
_entity.pdbx_description
1 polymer ?
#
loop_
_entity_poly.entity_id
_entity_poly.type
_entity_poly.pdbx_seq_one_letter_code
_entity_poly.pdbx_strand_id
1 'polypeptide(L)'
;MQQLKISQMKGMIIRSFSIACMALSALSSSAQKNPFITDIYTADPSAHVWSDGRLYVYASHDIAPPRGCDLMDQYHVFSTDDMVNWKDHGEILRASQVPWGRKDGGFMWAPDCVFRKGTYYFYFPHPSGDEWNKTWKIGVATSNSPAEGFKVQGFLPDLEPMIDPCVFIDEDGLAYFYYGGGGVCKGGKLMDNMMEIDGTMQPMEGLVDFHEATWVHKRDGVYYLSYSDNNDKDGKHNQMRYATSDSPLGPWTYRGIYMDPTDSYTNHGSIVEYKGQWYSFYHNSALSHHDWLRSICVDKLFYNSDGTIQKVVQTK
;
A
#
# COMPACT_ATOMS: atom_id res chain seq x y z
N MET A 1 67.21 -47.82 -49.33
CA MET A 1 67.30 -49.07 -48.55
C MET A 1 66.87 -48.74 -47.12
N GLN A 2 66.00 -49.54 -46.61
CA GLN A 2 65.42 -49.64 -45.30
C GLN A 2 64.32 -48.62 -44.89
N GLN A 3 63.13 -49.19 -44.93
CA GLN A 3 61.92 -48.68 -44.31
C GLN A 3 61.98 -48.81 -42.79
N LEU A 4 61.53 -47.78 -42.06
CA LEU A 4 61.21 -47.90 -40.65
C LEU A 4 59.63 -47.69 -40.48
N LYS A 5 59.02 -48.70 -39.89
CA LYS A 5 57.61 -48.76 -39.53
C LYS A 5 57.33 -47.79 -38.36
N ILE A 6 56.36 -46.96 -38.51
CA ILE A 6 55.82 -46.16 -37.42
C ILE A 6 54.59 -46.86 -36.87
N SER A 7 54.69 -47.30 -35.61
CA SER A 7 53.63 -47.87 -34.82
C SER A 7 52.67 -46.79 -34.39
N GLN A 8 51.36 -46.98 -34.68
CA GLN A 8 50.31 -46.15 -34.17
C GLN A 8 49.97 -46.52 -32.74
N MET A 9 50.20 -45.60 -31.80
CA MET A 9 49.61 -45.66 -30.47
C MET A 9 48.29 -44.88 -30.48
N LYS A 10 47.20 -45.58 -30.31
CA LYS A 10 45.86 -45.02 -30.09
C LYS A 10 45.81 -44.53 -28.64
N GLY A 11 45.86 -43.22 -28.43
CA GLY A 11 45.56 -42.58 -27.16
C GLY A 11 44.04 -42.49 -26.93
N MET A 12 43.56 -43.19 -25.93
CA MET A 12 42.17 -43.20 -25.48
C MET A 12 41.95 -41.95 -24.61
N ILE A 13 41.23 -40.95 -25.15
CA ILE A 13 40.83 -39.77 -24.39
C ILE A 13 39.61 -40.13 -23.53
N ILE A 14 39.84 -40.29 -22.24
CA ILE A 14 38.77 -40.41 -21.24
C ILE A 14 38.22 -39.01 -21.02
N ARG A 15 37.04 -38.72 -21.53
CA ARG A 15 36.25 -37.50 -21.17
C ARG A 15 35.59 -37.75 -19.83
N SER A 16 36.11 -37.15 -18.77
CA SER A 16 35.43 -37.08 -17.50
C SER A 16 34.23 -36.13 -17.62
N PHE A 17 33.03 -36.65 -17.59
CA PHE A 17 31.81 -35.87 -17.42
C PHE A 17 31.68 -35.54 -15.93
N SER A 18 31.99 -34.30 -15.56
CA SER A 18 31.62 -33.77 -14.26
C SER A 18 30.15 -33.45 -14.27
N ILE A 19 29.33 -34.29 -13.64
CA ILE A 19 27.95 -34.00 -13.34
C ILE A 19 27.93 -33.01 -12.18
N ALA A 20 27.74 -31.73 -12.48
CA ALA A 20 27.44 -30.73 -11.47
C ALA A 20 26.03 -31.00 -10.97
N CYS A 21 25.86 -31.64 -9.83
CA CYS A 21 24.63 -31.65 -9.08
C CYS A 21 24.31 -30.22 -8.63
N MET A 22 23.48 -29.49 -9.37
CA MET A 22 22.80 -28.33 -8.85
C MET A 22 21.83 -28.82 -7.77
N ALA A 23 22.19 -28.67 -6.52
CA ALA A 23 21.24 -28.78 -5.42
C ALA A 23 20.24 -27.63 -5.57
N LEU A 24 19.07 -27.92 -6.13
CA LEU A 24 17.89 -27.06 -5.98
C LEU A 24 17.57 -27.10 -4.48
N SER A 25 18.05 -26.09 -3.74
CA SER A 25 17.47 -25.78 -2.45
C SER A 25 16.03 -25.33 -2.72
N ALA A 26 15.07 -26.25 -2.55
CA ALA A 26 13.69 -25.91 -2.39
C ALA A 26 13.59 -25.03 -1.14
N LEU A 27 13.64 -23.70 -1.32
CA LEU A 27 13.17 -22.78 -0.33
C LEU A 27 11.70 -23.12 -0.14
N SER A 28 11.40 -23.83 0.94
CA SER A 28 10.03 -23.97 1.41
C SER A 28 9.54 -22.55 1.73
N SER A 29 8.87 -21.93 0.78
CA SER A 29 8.09 -20.74 1.01
C SER A 29 7.08 -21.14 2.07
N SER A 30 7.32 -20.77 3.33
CA SER A 30 6.24 -20.81 4.31
C SER A 30 5.13 -19.95 3.72
N ALA A 31 3.95 -20.54 3.56
CA ALA A 31 2.79 -19.79 3.10
C ALA A 31 2.61 -18.61 4.06
N GLN A 32 2.50 -17.41 3.53
CA GLN A 32 2.18 -16.23 4.32
C GLN A 32 0.86 -16.52 5.04
N LYS A 33 0.86 -16.37 6.35
CA LYS A 33 -0.38 -16.48 7.12
C LYS A 33 -1.04 -15.11 7.16
N ASN A 34 -2.29 -15.05 6.78
CA ASN A 34 -3.12 -13.86 6.92
C ASN A 34 -4.12 -14.01 8.06
N PRO A 35 -4.29 -12.96 8.89
CA PRO A 35 -3.52 -11.71 8.89
C PRO A 35 -2.08 -11.92 9.36
N PHE A 36 -1.14 -11.06 8.90
CA PHE A 36 0.27 -11.16 9.27
C PHE A 36 0.62 -10.43 10.57
N ILE A 37 -0.25 -9.57 11.08
CA ILE A 37 -0.19 -8.96 12.41
C ILE A 37 -1.41 -9.45 13.20
N THR A 38 -1.16 -10.03 14.37
CA THR A 38 -2.20 -10.68 15.19
C THR A 38 -2.26 -10.17 16.62
N ASP A 39 -1.28 -9.40 17.07
CA ASP A 39 -1.18 -8.94 18.46
C ASP A 39 -2.02 -7.69 18.72
N ILE A 40 -2.31 -6.92 17.68
CA ILE A 40 -3.18 -5.75 17.68
C ILE A 40 -4.07 -5.75 16.44
N TYR A 41 -5.23 -5.10 16.53
CA TYR A 41 -6.10 -4.90 15.39
C TYR A 41 -5.67 -3.67 14.60
N THR A 42 -5.48 -3.86 13.30
CA THR A 42 -4.96 -2.82 12.40
C THR A 42 -5.68 -2.85 11.06
N ALA A 43 -5.77 -1.70 10.43
CA ALA A 43 -6.47 -1.56 9.16
C ALA A 43 -5.73 -0.60 8.20
N ASP A 44 -6.26 -0.49 7.00
CA ASP A 44 -5.88 0.54 6.01
C ASP A 44 -4.38 0.54 5.70
N PRO A 45 -3.79 -0.59 5.28
CA PRO A 45 -2.35 -0.73 5.14
C PRO A 45 -1.81 0.07 3.96
N SER A 46 -0.92 1.02 4.23
CA SER A 46 -0.12 1.76 3.26
C SER A 46 1.30 1.19 3.26
N ALA A 47 1.68 0.50 2.18
CA ALA A 47 2.92 -0.25 2.09
C ALA A 47 3.93 0.42 1.17
N HIS A 48 5.16 0.59 1.64
CA HIS A 48 6.26 1.22 0.91
C HIS A 48 7.58 0.50 1.11
N VAL A 49 8.45 0.58 0.11
CA VAL A 49 9.84 0.10 0.21
C VAL A 49 10.75 1.31 0.24
N TRP A 50 11.58 1.41 1.28
CA TRP A 50 12.51 2.54 1.43
C TRP A 50 13.93 2.19 1.00
N SER A 51 14.79 3.17 1.03
CA SER A 51 16.19 3.06 0.57
C SER A 51 17.05 2.09 1.36
N ASP A 52 16.63 1.68 2.55
CA ASP A 52 17.26 0.62 3.34
C ASP A 52 16.91 -0.80 2.83
N GLY A 53 16.07 -0.90 1.81
CA GLY A 53 15.65 -2.16 1.19
C GLY A 53 14.58 -2.92 1.97
N ARG A 54 14.04 -2.35 3.05
CA ARG A 54 12.96 -2.94 3.83
C ARG A 54 11.60 -2.49 3.31
N LEU A 55 10.61 -3.34 3.48
CA LEU A 55 9.22 -2.99 3.28
C LEU A 55 8.62 -2.53 4.63
N TYR A 56 7.92 -1.40 4.59
CA TYR A 56 7.22 -0.80 5.73
C TYR A 56 5.73 -0.73 5.43
N VAL A 57 4.91 -0.98 6.45
CA VAL A 57 3.44 -0.86 6.38
C VAL A 57 2.98 0.09 7.48
N TYR A 58 2.37 1.18 7.06
CA TYR A 58 1.72 2.15 7.94
C TYR A 58 0.25 1.80 8.05
N ALA A 59 -0.26 1.70 9.27
CA ALA A 59 -1.61 1.21 9.49
C ALA A 59 -2.35 2.00 10.58
N SER A 60 -3.66 2.11 10.41
CA SER A 60 -4.58 2.55 11.44
C SER A 60 -4.67 1.50 12.55
N HIS A 61 -4.98 1.91 13.78
CA HIS A 61 -5.18 1.02 14.90
C HIS A 61 -6.65 0.95 15.29
N ASP A 62 -7.29 -0.19 15.04
CA ASP A 62 -8.66 -0.45 15.45
C ASP A 62 -8.72 -0.73 16.96
N ILE A 63 -9.65 -0.07 17.63
CA ILE A 63 -9.85 -0.17 19.08
C ILE A 63 -11.16 -0.90 19.38
N ALA A 64 -11.16 -1.71 20.41
CA ALA A 64 -12.30 -2.50 20.83
C ALA A 64 -13.58 -1.68 21.05
N PRO A 65 -14.77 -2.32 20.93
CA PRO A 65 -16.11 -1.70 20.94
C PRO A 65 -16.30 -0.58 21.95
N PRO A 66 -17.31 0.31 21.75
CA PRO A 66 -18.48 0.06 20.92
C PRO A 66 -18.31 0.38 19.42
N ARG A 67 -17.42 1.27 18.99
CA ARG A 67 -17.21 1.64 17.59
C ARG A 67 -15.73 1.87 17.34
N GLY A 68 -15.01 0.78 17.11
CA GLY A 68 -13.56 0.78 17.00
C GLY A 68 -13.00 1.78 15.99
N CYS A 69 -13.65 1.94 14.82
CA CYS A 69 -13.21 2.89 13.79
C CYS A 69 -13.34 4.37 14.23
N ASP A 70 -14.33 4.72 15.06
CA ASP A 70 -14.49 6.09 15.58
C ASP A 70 -13.48 6.38 16.71
N LEU A 71 -12.96 5.36 17.34
CA LEU A 71 -12.03 5.48 18.47
C LEU A 71 -10.56 5.35 18.04
N MET A 72 -10.28 5.04 16.79
CA MET A 72 -8.93 4.91 16.25
C MET A 72 -8.12 6.18 16.57
N ASP A 73 -7.17 6.07 17.48
CA ASP A 73 -6.49 7.21 18.07
C ASP A 73 -5.01 7.30 17.72
N GLN A 74 -4.47 6.30 17.02
CA GLN A 74 -3.03 6.19 16.74
C GLN A 74 -2.74 5.41 15.47
N TYR A 75 -1.49 5.55 14.99
CA TYR A 75 -0.93 4.79 13.87
C TYR A 75 0.23 3.94 14.33
N HIS A 76 0.32 2.73 13.80
CA HIS A 76 1.44 1.82 13.96
C HIS A 76 2.22 1.65 12.66
N VAL A 77 3.50 1.31 12.77
CA VAL A 77 4.34 0.94 11.64
C VAL A 77 4.92 -0.45 11.85
N PHE A 78 4.81 -1.26 10.83
CA PHE A 78 5.41 -2.59 10.76
C PHE A 78 6.44 -2.63 9.66
N SER A 79 7.48 -3.45 9.79
CA SER A 79 8.45 -3.64 8.71
C SER A 79 8.93 -5.08 8.60
N THR A 80 9.38 -5.44 7.40
CA THR A 80 9.91 -6.76 7.12
C THR A 80 11.06 -6.71 6.11
N ASP A 81 11.96 -7.70 6.21
CA ASP A 81 12.99 -7.95 5.21
C ASP A 81 12.67 -9.16 4.33
N ASP A 82 11.70 -9.99 4.69
CA ASP A 82 11.49 -11.30 4.09
C ASP A 82 10.01 -11.67 3.87
N MET A 83 9.07 -10.77 4.22
CA MET A 83 7.61 -10.98 4.17
C MET A 83 7.09 -12.07 5.12
N VAL A 84 7.93 -12.59 6.00
CA VAL A 84 7.59 -13.63 6.97
C VAL A 84 7.71 -13.11 8.40
N ASN A 85 8.85 -12.47 8.69
CA ASN A 85 9.14 -11.92 10.00
C ASN A 85 8.84 -10.42 10.01
N TRP A 86 7.88 -10.04 10.83
CA TRP A 86 7.42 -8.66 10.93
C TRP A 86 7.87 -8.04 12.25
N LYS A 87 8.43 -6.85 12.18
CA LYS A 87 8.77 -6.04 13.33
C LYS A 87 7.69 -4.99 13.53
N ASP A 88 7.04 -4.99 14.68
CA ASP A 88 6.23 -3.85 15.13
C ASP A 88 7.17 -2.77 15.71
N HIS A 89 7.10 -1.56 15.17
CA HIS A 89 7.82 -0.39 15.67
C HIS A 89 7.01 0.38 16.70
N GLY A 90 5.77 -0.03 16.93
CA GLY A 90 4.86 0.63 17.85
C GLY A 90 4.19 1.86 17.26
N GLU A 91 3.66 2.67 18.14
CA GLU A 91 2.96 3.91 17.80
C GLU A 91 3.91 4.97 17.27
N ILE A 92 3.53 5.61 16.16
CA ILE A 92 4.30 6.71 15.54
C ILE A 92 3.63 8.07 15.66
N LEU A 93 2.32 8.10 15.80
CA LEU A 93 1.51 9.32 15.93
C LEU A 93 0.17 8.99 16.58
N ARG A 94 -0.32 9.89 17.45
CA ARG A 94 -1.65 9.78 18.05
C ARG A 94 -2.46 11.06 17.96
N ALA A 95 -3.78 10.95 18.07
CA ALA A 95 -4.74 12.05 17.97
C ALA A 95 -4.40 13.23 18.93
N SER A 96 -3.97 12.94 20.16
CA SER A 96 -3.61 13.97 21.14
C SER A 96 -2.39 14.83 20.75
N GLN A 97 -1.62 14.42 19.74
CA GLN A 97 -0.50 15.18 19.19
C GLN A 97 -0.89 16.09 18.03
N VAL A 98 -2.18 16.08 17.61
CA VAL A 98 -2.69 16.90 16.51
C VAL A 98 -3.29 18.19 17.06
N PRO A 99 -2.58 19.35 17.00
CA PRO A 99 -2.98 20.56 17.73
C PRO A 99 -4.27 21.20 17.16
N TRP A 100 -4.62 20.91 15.92
CA TRP A 100 -5.83 21.38 15.26
C TRP A 100 -6.96 20.33 15.25
N GLY A 101 -6.66 19.13 15.77
CA GLY A 101 -7.56 18.00 15.75
C GLY A 101 -8.74 18.13 16.71
N ARG A 102 -9.68 17.22 16.55
CA ARG A 102 -10.83 17.07 17.43
C ARG A 102 -10.39 16.81 18.87
N LYS A 103 -11.01 17.51 19.83
CA LYS A 103 -10.63 17.45 21.26
C LYS A 103 -10.77 16.07 21.87
N ASP A 104 -11.79 15.32 21.45
CA ASP A 104 -12.08 13.97 21.96
C ASP A 104 -11.23 12.88 21.30
N GLY A 105 -10.34 13.25 20.37
CA GLY A 105 -9.52 12.31 19.62
C GLY A 105 -10.34 11.41 18.68
N GLY A 106 -9.83 10.19 18.46
CA GLY A 106 -10.42 9.24 17.54
C GLY A 106 -10.17 9.58 16.06
N PHE A 107 -10.73 8.80 15.15
CA PHE A 107 -10.76 9.05 13.71
C PHE A 107 -9.38 9.24 13.04
N MET A 108 -8.34 8.62 13.56
CA MET A 108 -7.04 8.52 12.90
C MET A 108 -7.12 7.41 11.85
N TRP A 109 -7.72 7.75 10.70
CA TRP A 109 -8.05 6.77 9.66
C TRP A 109 -6.93 6.65 8.63
N ALA A 110 -7.18 5.89 7.58
CA ALA A 110 -6.26 5.48 6.53
C ALA A 110 -5.13 6.47 6.23
N PRO A 111 -3.88 6.15 6.56
CA PRO A 111 -2.74 7.03 6.36
C PRO A 111 -2.02 6.71 5.04
N ASP A 112 -1.12 7.62 4.65
CA ASP A 112 -0.08 7.33 3.69
C ASP A 112 1.25 7.96 4.10
N CYS A 113 2.36 7.42 3.61
CA CYS A 113 3.70 7.93 3.89
C CYS A 113 4.52 8.01 2.60
N VAL A 114 5.32 9.07 2.47
CA VAL A 114 6.23 9.21 1.34
C VAL A 114 7.57 9.78 1.78
N PHE A 115 8.65 9.39 1.11
CA PHE A 115 9.98 9.89 1.38
C PHE A 115 10.44 10.86 0.29
N ARG A 116 10.86 12.07 0.69
CA ARG A 116 11.42 13.06 -0.22
C ARG A 116 12.55 13.85 0.42
N LYS A 117 13.68 13.95 -0.28
CA LYS A 117 14.84 14.80 0.11
C LYS A 117 15.27 14.63 1.58
N GLY A 118 15.30 13.38 2.09
CA GLY A 118 15.75 13.08 3.45
C GLY A 118 14.67 13.12 4.51
N THR A 119 13.43 13.40 4.15
CA THR A 119 12.29 13.54 5.08
C THR A 119 11.18 12.59 4.70
N TYR A 120 10.62 11.91 5.69
CA TYR A 120 9.37 11.16 5.57
C TYR A 120 8.22 12.10 5.87
N TYR A 121 7.24 12.14 4.96
CA TYR A 121 6.00 12.90 5.09
C TYR A 121 4.88 11.91 5.30
N PHE A 122 4.21 12.00 6.43
CA PHE A 122 3.10 11.13 6.81
C PHE A 122 1.80 11.92 6.72
N TYR A 123 0.91 11.48 5.83
CA TYR A 123 -0.39 12.10 5.58
C TYR A 123 -1.47 11.30 6.27
N PHE A 124 -2.37 11.97 6.94
CA PHE A 124 -3.43 11.31 7.69
C PHE A 124 -4.71 12.15 7.71
N PRO A 125 -5.88 11.54 7.50
CA PRO A 125 -7.15 12.23 7.69
C PRO A 125 -7.46 12.34 9.17
N HIS A 126 -7.95 13.50 9.60
CA HIS A 126 -8.41 13.70 10.97
C HIS A 126 -9.40 14.86 11.00
N PRO A 127 -10.55 14.75 11.72
CA PRO A 127 -11.49 15.84 11.83
C PRO A 127 -10.98 16.93 12.78
N SER A 128 -11.22 18.18 12.44
CA SER A 128 -10.92 19.34 13.26
C SER A 128 -12.08 19.78 14.16
N GLY A 129 -13.20 19.07 14.10
CA GLY A 129 -14.42 19.36 14.87
C GLY A 129 -15.45 18.26 14.72
N ASP A 130 -16.72 18.54 15.11
CA ASP A 130 -17.77 17.53 15.20
C ASP A 130 -18.70 17.46 13.97
N GLU A 131 -18.62 18.43 13.07
CA GLU A 131 -19.40 18.41 11.84
C GLU A 131 -18.79 17.49 10.81
N TRP A 132 -19.31 16.27 10.70
CA TRP A 132 -18.76 15.18 9.90
C TRP A 132 -18.31 15.58 8.50
N ASN A 133 -19.17 16.13 7.68
CA ASN A 133 -18.87 16.43 6.28
C ASN A 133 -18.15 17.77 6.06
N LYS A 134 -17.69 18.44 7.12
CA LYS A 134 -17.09 19.79 7.00
C LYS A 134 -15.72 19.91 7.67
N THR A 135 -15.39 19.00 8.57
CA THR A 135 -14.24 19.21 9.47
C THR A 135 -13.03 18.34 9.18
N TRP A 136 -13.17 17.41 8.23
CA TRP A 136 -12.05 16.57 7.80
C TRP A 136 -10.92 17.41 7.19
N LYS A 137 -9.71 17.11 7.62
CA LYS A 137 -8.46 17.68 7.13
C LYS A 137 -7.48 16.56 6.82
N ILE A 138 -6.58 16.78 5.89
CA ILE A 138 -5.43 15.91 5.68
C ILE A 138 -4.24 16.52 6.40
N GLY A 139 -3.93 15.96 7.56
CA GLY A 139 -2.77 16.33 8.35
C GLY A 139 -1.46 15.88 7.71
N VAL A 140 -0.40 16.58 8.01
CA VAL A 140 0.96 16.21 7.60
C VAL A 140 1.84 16.19 8.82
N ALA A 141 2.50 15.06 9.07
CA ALA A 141 3.57 14.93 10.05
C ALA A 141 4.88 14.56 9.34
N THR A 142 6.00 14.95 9.90
CA THR A 142 7.33 14.68 9.30
C THR A 142 8.27 14.00 10.27
N SER A 143 9.17 13.19 9.73
CA SER A 143 10.27 12.56 10.46
C SER A 143 11.50 12.36 9.56
N ASN A 144 12.67 12.18 10.16
CA ASN A 144 13.88 11.73 9.49
C ASN A 144 14.04 10.19 9.53
N SER A 145 13.12 9.51 10.20
CA SER A 145 13.05 8.04 10.30
C SER A 145 11.73 7.53 9.76
N PRO A 146 11.70 6.36 9.10
CA PRO A 146 10.45 5.80 8.57
C PRO A 146 9.47 5.31 9.65
N ALA A 147 9.93 5.09 10.89
CA ALA A 147 9.13 4.39 11.89
C ALA A 147 9.16 5.04 13.28
N GLU A 148 9.63 6.26 13.40
CA GLU A 148 9.65 6.97 14.70
C GLU A 148 9.78 8.47 14.52
N GLY A 149 9.49 9.23 15.58
CA GLY A 149 9.80 10.66 15.68
C GLY A 149 8.95 11.56 14.79
N PHE A 150 7.80 11.13 14.33
CA PHE A 150 6.89 11.94 13.54
C PHE A 150 6.35 13.13 14.36
N LYS A 151 6.38 14.31 13.75
CA LYS A 151 5.88 15.55 14.35
C LYS A 151 4.90 16.21 13.41
N VAL A 152 3.71 16.54 13.89
CA VAL A 152 2.69 17.24 13.13
C VAL A 152 3.20 18.61 12.72
N GLN A 153 3.17 18.91 11.43
CA GLN A 153 3.53 20.19 10.83
C GLN A 153 2.30 21.08 10.59
N GLY A 154 1.14 20.47 10.37
CA GLY A 154 -0.10 21.13 10.04
C GLY A 154 -1.01 20.22 9.24
N PHE A 155 -1.71 20.80 8.28
CA PHE A 155 -2.57 20.08 7.31
C PHE A 155 -2.45 20.76 5.94
N LEU A 156 -2.82 20.02 4.89
CA LEU A 156 -2.88 20.58 3.54
C LEU A 156 -4.02 21.61 3.47
N PRO A 157 -3.72 22.87 3.09
CA PRO A 157 -4.72 23.93 3.04
C PRO A 157 -5.66 23.76 1.86
N ASP A 158 -6.81 24.42 1.91
CA ASP A 158 -7.77 24.61 0.81
C ASP A 158 -8.32 23.31 0.18
N LEU A 159 -8.21 22.19 0.89
CA LEU A 159 -8.83 20.94 0.51
C LEU A 159 -10.29 20.86 0.96
N GLU A 160 -11.15 20.29 0.11
CA GLU A 160 -12.47 19.86 0.54
C GLU A 160 -12.40 18.78 1.59
N PRO A 161 -13.36 18.69 2.53
CA PRO A 161 -13.37 17.69 3.58
C PRO A 161 -13.56 16.27 3.03
N MET A 162 -12.47 15.53 2.86
CA MET A 162 -12.44 14.12 2.46
C MET A 162 -11.31 13.39 3.20
N ILE A 163 -11.17 12.09 2.95
CA ILE A 163 -10.28 11.15 3.63
C ILE A 163 -9.33 10.46 2.67
N ASP A 164 -8.63 9.44 3.13
CA ASP A 164 -7.86 8.46 2.36
C ASP A 164 -6.80 9.10 1.44
N PRO A 165 -5.84 9.84 2.01
CA PRO A 165 -4.74 10.41 1.26
C PRO A 165 -3.85 9.30 0.67
N CYS A 166 -3.38 9.55 -0.55
CA CYS A 166 -2.31 8.80 -1.19
C CYS A 166 -1.35 9.78 -1.87
N VAL A 167 -0.06 9.60 -1.68
CA VAL A 167 0.97 10.41 -2.34
C VAL A 167 1.86 9.54 -3.21
N PHE A 168 1.95 9.91 -4.46
CA PHE A 168 2.82 9.25 -5.42
C PHE A 168 3.91 10.22 -5.89
N ILE A 169 5.18 9.82 -5.78
CA ILE A 169 6.31 10.55 -6.38
C ILE A 169 6.73 9.82 -7.62
N ASP A 170 6.65 10.50 -8.77
CA ASP A 170 7.04 9.95 -10.05
C ASP A 170 8.57 9.97 -10.26
N GLU A 171 9.03 9.29 -11.29
CA GLU A 171 10.45 9.16 -11.67
C GLU A 171 11.13 10.50 -11.98
N ASP A 172 10.35 11.49 -12.42
CA ASP A 172 10.80 12.86 -12.63
C ASP A 172 10.93 13.70 -11.33
N GLY A 173 10.56 13.09 -10.19
CA GLY A 173 10.57 13.72 -8.87
C GLY A 173 9.37 14.62 -8.59
N LEU A 174 8.37 14.68 -9.47
CA LEU A 174 7.12 15.37 -9.17
C LEU A 174 6.26 14.52 -8.23
N ALA A 175 5.65 15.19 -7.25
CA ALA A 175 4.78 14.55 -6.28
C ALA A 175 3.31 14.85 -6.61
N TYR A 176 2.49 13.82 -6.56
CA TYR A 176 1.05 13.89 -6.81
C TYR A 176 0.31 13.43 -5.56
N PHE A 177 -0.72 14.15 -5.23
CA PHE A 177 -1.59 13.89 -4.08
C PHE A 177 -2.97 13.49 -4.56
N TYR A 178 -3.49 12.42 -4.01
CA TYR A 178 -4.84 11.92 -4.26
C TYR A 178 -5.55 11.71 -2.93
N TYR A 179 -6.85 11.89 -2.92
CA TYR A 179 -7.68 11.60 -1.77
C TYR A 179 -9.13 11.46 -2.19
N GLY A 180 -9.96 10.88 -1.35
CA GLY A 180 -11.36 10.74 -1.70
C GLY A 180 -12.17 10.09 -0.60
N GLY A 181 -13.48 10.12 -0.78
CA GLY A 181 -14.47 9.50 0.08
C GLY A 181 -15.88 9.89 -0.35
N GLY A 182 -16.87 9.08 0.04
CA GLY A 182 -18.26 9.35 -0.29
C GLY A 182 -18.56 9.39 -1.79
N GLY A 183 -17.79 8.67 -2.60
CA GLY A 183 -17.99 8.58 -4.05
C GLY A 183 -17.22 9.61 -4.88
N VAL A 184 -16.39 10.43 -4.27
CA VAL A 184 -15.59 11.46 -4.96
C VAL A 184 -14.10 11.18 -4.76
N CYS A 185 -13.34 11.10 -5.86
CA CYS A 185 -11.88 11.05 -5.87
C CYS A 185 -11.33 12.29 -6.55
N LYS A 186 -10.36 12.94 -5.92
CA LYS A 186 -9.63 14.08 -6.49
C LYS A 186 -8.13 13.84 -6.46
N GLY A 187 -7.44 14.40 -7.44
CA GLY A 187 -5.98 14.39 -7.52
C GLY A 187 -5.43 15.76 -7.91
N GLY A 188 -4.20 16.02 -7.53
CA GLY A 188 -3.50 17.25 -7.84
C GLY A 188 -1.99 17.08 -7.62
N LYS A 189 -1.22 18.05 -8.03
CA LYS A 189 0.21 18.07 -7.84
C LYS A 189 0.55 18.73 -6.50
N LEU A 190 1.52 18.18 -5.77
CA LEU A 190 2.08 18.82 -4.58
C LEU A 190 3.21 19.79 -4.97
N MET A 191 3.32 20.88 -4.23
CA MET A 191 4.50 21.73 -4.26
C MET A 191 5.73 21.00 -3.68
N ASP A 192 6.89 21.54 -3.93
CA ASP A 192 8.18 20.99 -3.46
C ASP A 192 8.28 20.86 -1.93
N ASN A 193 7.54 21.68 -1.20
CA ASN A 193 7.47 21.63 0.26
C ASN A 193 6.62 20.48 0.79
N MET A 194 5.89 19.76 -0.07
CA MET A 194 5.01 18.66 0.28
C MET A 194 3.85 19.04 1.23
N MET A 195 3.58 20.34 1.38
CA MET A 195 2.60 20.89 2.33
C MET A 195 1.49 21.69 1.67
N GLU A 196 1.54 21.84 0.36
CA GLU A 196 0.60 22.66 -0.43
C GLU A 196 0.34 22.03 -1.79
N ILE A 197 -0.84 22.25 -2.32
CA ILE A 197 -1.20 21.85 -3.68
C ILE A 197 -0.68 22.89 -4.69
N ASP A 198 -0.02 22.42 -5.74
CA ASP A 198 0.42 23.24 -6.87
C ASP A 198 -0.75 23.38 -7.86
N GLY A 199 -1.50 24.43 -7.75
CA GLY A 199 -2.70 24.70 -8.54
C GLY A 199 -3.99 24.24 -7.89
N THR A 200 -4.79 23.44 -8.58
CA THR A 200 -6.12 23.00 -8.11
C THR A 200 -6.26 21.48 -8.16
N MET A 201 -6.98 20.95 -7.17
CA MET A 201 -7.41 19.55 -7.19
C MET A 201 -8.48 19.34 -8.25
N GLN A 202 -8.34 18.29 -9.04
CA GLN A 202 -9.29 17.94 -10.11
C GLN A 202 -9.92 16.56 -9.85
N PRO A 203 -11.16 16.34 -10.32
CA PRO A 203 -11.77 15.01 -10.26
C PRO A 203 -10.96 13.97 -11.02
N MET A 204 -10.86 12.77 -10.48
CA MET A 204 -10.30 11.62 -11.20
C MET A 204 -11.38 11.01 -12.09
N GLU A 205 -11.48 11.54 -13.32
CA GLU A 205 -12.49 11.10 -14.28
C GLU A 205 -12.21 9.70 -14.82
N GLY A 206 -13.28 8.92 -15.05
CA GLY A 206 -13.21 7.57 -15.63
C GLY A 206 -13.20 6.44 -14.61
N LEU A 207 -13.26 6.74 -13.31
CA LEU A 207 -13.47 5.74 -12.27
C LEU A 207 -14.93 5.27 -12.26
N VAL A 208 -15.15 3.98 -11.96
CA VAL A 208 -16.48 3.37 -11.89
C VAL A 208 -16.74 2.91 -10.46
N ASP A 209 -17.85 3.35 -9.86
CA ASP A 209 -18.26 3.01 -8.50
C ASP A 209 -17.15 3.29 -7.45
N PHE A 210 -16.41 4.37 -7.61
CA PHE A 210 -15.46 4.80 -6.58
C PHE A 210 -16.20 5.16 -5.30
N HIS A 211 -15.75 4.63 -4.17
CA HIS A 211 -16.25 5.07 -2.87
C HIS A 211 -15.14 5.71 -2.03
N GLU A 212 -14.02 5.04 -1.80
CA GLU A 212 -12.91 5.46 -0.93
C GLU A 212 -11.64 4.63 -1.21
N ALA A 213 -10.65 4.70 -0.33
CA ALA A 213 -9.45 3.86 -0.33
C ALA A 213 -8.53 4.09 -1.54
N THR A 214 -8.16 5.33 -1.76
CA THR A 214 -7.36 5.75 -2.90
C THR A 214 -5.91 5.26 -2.78
N TRP A 215 -5.41 4.58 -3.82
CA TRP A 215 -4.01 4.20 -3.95
C TRP A 215 -3.52 4.33 -5.38
N VAL A 216 -2.32 4.90 -5.57
CA VAL A 216 -1.69 5.05 -6.89
C VAL A 216 -0.32 4.41 -6.91
N HIS A 217 -0.04 3.62 -7.94
CA HIS A 217 1.29 3.12 -8.26
C HIS A 217 1.54 3.15 -9.76
N LYS A 218 2.80 2.98 -10.16
CA LYS A 218 3.22 2.95 -11.57
C LYS A 218 3.93 1.64 -11.88
N ARG A 219 3.62 1.06 -13.04
CA ARG A 219 4.30 -0.12 -13.55
C ARG A 219 4.45 -0.02 -15.08
N ASP A 220 5.67 -0.25 -15.60
CA ASP A 220 5.97 -0.24 -17.03
C ASP A 220 5.46 1.03 -17.75
N GLY A 221 5.56 2.20 -17.07
CA GLY A 221 5.11 3.48 -17.61
C GLY A 221 3.61 3.76 -17.50
N VAL A 222 2.81 2.80 -17.03
CA VAL A 222 1.37 2.95 -16.83
C VAL A 222 1.07 3.24 -15.37
N TYR A 223 0.18 4.21 -15.12
CA TYR A 223 -0.33 4.52 -13.79
C TYR A 223 -1.57 3.69 -13.49
N TYR A 224 -1.65 3.17 -12.27
CA TYR A 224 -2.76 2.40 -11.74
C TYR A 224 -3.33 3.14 -10.54
N LEU A 225 -4.62 3.42 -10.56
CA LEU A 225 -5.37 3.93 -9.41
C LEU A 225 -6.30 2.82 -8.96
N SER A 226 -6.06 2.29 -7.76
CA SER A 226 -6.92 1.31 -7.11
C SER A 226 -7.71 1.93 -5.98
N TYR A 227 -8.90 1.39 -5.71
CA TYR A 227 -9.86 1.95 -4.79
C TYR A 227 -10.90 0.91 -4.36
N SER A 228 -11.61 1.19 -3.27
CA SER A 228 -12.75 0.39 -2.82
C SER A 228 -14.06 0.94 -3.37
N ASP A 229 -14.95 0.03 -3.70
CA ASP A 229 -16.35 0.36 -3.88
C ASP A 229 -17.16 0.03 -2.61
N ASN A 230 -18.34 0.62 -2.47
CA ASN A 230 -19.34 0.24 -1.48
C ASN A 230 -20.62 -0.15 -2.20
N ASN A 231 -20.49 -1.03 -3.20
CA ASN A 231 -21.62 -1.42 -4.02
C ASN A 231 -22.50 -2.44 -3.30
N ASP A 232 -23.52 -1.96 -2.58
CA ASP A 232 -24.53 -2.78 -1.92
C ASP A 232 -25.48 -3.53 -2.88
N LYS A 233 -25.44 -3.22 -4.18
CA LYS A 233 -26.46 -3.69 -5.14
C LYS A 233 -26.55 -5.19 -5.25
N ASP A 234 -25.46 -5.90 -4.97
CA ASP A 234 -25.37 -7.36 -5.06
C ASP A 234 -25.06 -8.03 -3.71
N GLY A 235 -25.16 -7.32 -2.60
CA GLY A 235 -24.71 -7.78 -1.27
C GLY A 235 -23.20 -8.00 -1.18
N LYS A 236 -22.45 -7.38 -2.08
CA LYS A 236 -20.98 -7.46 -2.16
C LYS A 236 -20.41 -6.07 -1.88
N HIS A 237 -20.15 -5.83 -0.61
CA HIS A 237 -19.48 -4.61 -0.19
C HIS A 237 -17.97 -4.68 -0.47
N ASN A 238 -17.33 -3.51 -0.56
CA ASN A 238 -15.88 -3.32 -0.49
C ASN A 238 -15.01 -4.12 -1.48
N GLN A 239 -15.49 -4.36 -2.70
CA GLN A 239 -14.63 -4.90 -3.75
C GLN A 239 -13.53 -3.89 -4.08
N MET A 240 -12.30 -4.38 -4.27
CA MET A 240 -11.22 -3.53 -4.74
C MET A 240 -11.21 -3.48 -6.26
N ARG A 241 -11.33 -2.28 -6.79
CA ARG A 241 -11.36 -1.93 -8.20
C ARG A 241 -10.11 -1.18 -8.61
N TYR A 242 -9.87 -1.08 -9.92
CA TYR A 242 -8.77 -0.27 -10.42
C TYR A 242 -9.07 0.30 -11.81
N ALA A 243 -8.37 1.37 -12.11
CA ALA A 243 -8.30 2.02 -13.39
C ALA A 243 -6.84 2.30 -13.77
N THR A 244 -6.57 2.49 -15.05
CA THR A 244 -5.23 2.81 -15.57
C THR A 244 -5.24 4.10 -16.37
N SER A 245 -4.08 4.75 -16.45
CA SER A 245 -3.86 5.95 -17.25
C SER A 245 -2.41 6.03 -17.75
N ASP A 246 -2.18 6.77 -18.84
CA ASP A 246 -0.85 7.14 -19.30
C ASP A 246 -0.33 8.42 -18.61
N SER A 247 -1.15 9.03 -17.75
CA SER A 247 -0.82 10.25 -17.00
C SER A 247 -1.21 10.10 -15.52
N PRO A 248 -0.42 10.66 -14.57
CA PRO A 248 -0.69 10.53 -13.16
C PRO A 248 -2.03 11.12 -12.71
N LEU A 249 -2.55 12.11 -13.41
CA LEU A 249 -3.83 12.73 -13.09
C LEU A 249 -4.98 12.34 -14.04
N GLY A 250 -4.81 11.27 -14.81
CA GLY A 250 -5.83 10.78 -15.74
C GLY A 250 -5.77 11.43 -17.12
N PRO A 251 -6.82 11.27 -17.97
CA PRO A 251 -8.05 10.55 -17.64
C PRO A 251 -7.81 9.05 -17.40
N TRP A 252 -8.64 8.46 -16.53
CA TRP A 252 -8.53 7.07 -16.13
C TRP A 252 -9.43 6.17 -16.95
N THR A 253 -8.96 4.97 -17.24
CA THR A 253 -9.74 3.91 -17.90
C THR A 253 -9.99 2.79 -16.91
N TYR A 254 -11.25 2.57 -16.54
CA TYR A 254 -11.66 1.49 -15.67
C TYR A 254 -11.26 0.13 -16.24
N ARG A 255 -10.69 -0.75 -15.41
CA ARG A 255 -10.20 -2.07 -15.81
C ARG A 255 -10.92 -3.24 -15.15
N GLY A 256 -11.60 -3.03 -14.06
CA GLY A 256 -12.36 -4.08 -13.37
C GLY A 256 -12.08 -4.20 -11.90
N ILE A 257 -12.50 -5.33 -11.35
CA ILE A 257 -12.35 -5.72 -9.95
C ILE A 257 -11.13 -6.63 -9.86
N TYR A 258 -10.15 -6.27 -9.02
CA TYR A 258 -8.96 -7.09 -8.82
C TYR A 258 -8.98 -7.88 -7.52
N MET A 259 -9.90 -7.57 -6.59
CA MET A 259 -10.06 -8.31 -5.34
C MET A 259 -11.54 -8.42 -4.96
N ASP A 260 -11.97 -9.60 -4.56
CA ASP A 260 -13.30 -9.83 -3.99
C ASP A 260 -13.44 -9.16 -2.62
N PRO A 261 -14.67 -8.94 -2.14
CA PRO A 261 -14.89 -8.42 -0.80
C PRO A 261 -14.19 -9.25 0.28
N THR A 262 -13.75 -8.58 1.32
CA THR A 262 -13.36 -9.23 2.58
C THR A 262 -14.59 -9.36 3.49
N ASP A 263 -14.42 -9.99 4.64
CA ASP A 263 -15.47 -10.12 5.66
C ASP A 263 -15.63 -8.88 6.56
N SER A 264 -14.83 -7.82 6.35
CA SER A 264 -14.99 -6.53 7.01
C SER A 264 -15.94 -5.62 6.23
N TYR A 265 -16.52 -4.63 6.91
CA TYR A 265 -17.46 -3.67 6.29
C TYR A 265 -16.78 -2.80 5.23
N THR A 266 -15.54 -2.35 5.48
CA THR A 266 -14.71 -1.60 4.51
C THR A 266 -13.56 -2.47 4.03
N ASN A 267 -12.95 -2.06 2.93
CA ASN A 267 -11.65 -2.56 2.49
C ASN A 267 -10.80 -1.38 2.04
N HIS A 268 -9.52 -1.41 2.39
CA HIS A 268 -8.54 -0.42 2.00
C HIS A 268 -7.22 -1.13 1.81
N GLY A 269 -6.48 -0.78 0.76
CA GLY A 269 -5.24 -1.48 0.49
C GLY A 269 -4.26 -0.68 -0.34
N SER A 270 -3.08 -1.24 -0.44
CA SER A 270 -1.97 -0.71 -1.23
C SER A 270 -1.37 -1.80 -2.11
N ILE A 271 -0.74 -1.38 -3.20
CA ILE A 271 -0.06 -2.27 -4.12
C ILE A 271 1.39 -1.82 -4.24
N VAL A 272 2.33 -2.72 -3.97
CA VAL A 272 3.76 -2.39 -3.97
C VAL A 272 4.59 -3.55 -4.54
N GLU A 273 5.67 -3.22 -5.23
CA GLU A 273 6.68 -4.18 -5.62
C GLU A 273 7.75 -4.31 -4.54
N TYR A 274 8.04 -5.55 -4.14
CA TYR A 274 9.10 -5.86 -3.20
C TYR A 274 9.92 -7.05 -3.67
N LYS A 275 11.23 -6.87 -3.85
CA LYS A 275 12.18 -7.90 -4.30
C LYS A 275 11.73 -8.63 -5.59
N GLY A 276 11.18 -7.87 -6.54
CA GLY A 276 10.75 -8.39 -7.84
C GLY A 276 9.40 -9.11 -7.84
N GLN A 277 8.65 -9.03 -6.75
CA GLN A 277 7.28 -9.55 -6.64
C GLN A 277 6.33 -8.44 -6.24
N TRP A 278 5.20 -8.32 -6.92
CA TRP A 278 4.12 -7.41 -6.56
C TRP A 278 3.23 -8.03 -5.48
N TYR A 279 2.79 -7.19 -4.55
CA TYR A 279 1.93 -7.56 -3.43
C TYR A 279 0.75 -6.61 -3.33
N SER A 280 -0.40 -7.14 -2.94
CA SER A 280 -1.58 -6.38 -2.54
C SER A 280 -1.75 -6.52 -1.04
N PHE A 281 -1.67 -5.39 -0.35
CA PHE A 281 -2.02 -5.28 1.06
C PHE A 281 -3.48 -4.88 1.17
N TYR A 282 -4.17 -5.39 2.17
CA TYR A 282 -5.58 -5.15 2.43
C TYR A 282 -5.90 -5.46 3.90
N HIS A 283 -7.15 -5.40 4.33
CA HIS A 283 -7.53 -5.85 5.65
C HIS A 283 -8.78 -6.73 5.61
N ASN A 284 -8.97 -7.53 6.67
CA ASN A 284 -10.16 -8.31 6.91
C ASN A 284 -10.49 -8.36 8.41
N SER A 285 -11.61 -8.97 8.78
CA SER A 285 -12.01 -9.21 10.17
C SER A 285 -12.01 -10.69 10.56
N ALA A 286 -11.31 -11.54 9.80
CA ALA A 286 -11.30 -12.98 10.03
C ALA A 286 -10.76 -13.39 11.40
N LEU A 287 -9.85 -12.61 11.99
CA LEU A 287 -9.28 -12.88 13.31
C LEU A 287 -10.27 -12.56 14.44
N SER A 288 -10.95 -11.44 14.36
CA SER A 288 -11.87 -10.95 15.41
C SER A 288 -13.29 -11.45 15.22
N HIS A 289 -13.70 -11.74 13.98
CA HIS A 289 -15.09 -11.90 13.55
C HIS A 289 -15.97 -10.67 13.87
N HIS A 290 -15.36 -9.47 13.80
CA HIS A 290 -16.00 -8.21 14.13
C HIS A 290 -15.57 -7.11 13.16
N ASP A 291 -16.52 -6.47 12.49
CA ASP A 291 -16.30 -5.50 11.41
C ASP A 291 -15.38 -4.32 11.77
N TRP A 292 -15.30 -3.97 13.04
CA TRP A 292 -14.51 -2.85 13.56
C TRP A 292 -13.20 -3.26 14.23
N LEU A 293 -12.84 -4.53 14.19
CA LEU A 293 -11.57 -5.04 14.68
C LEU A 293 -10.88 -5.79 13.55
N ARG A 294 -10.35 -5.01 12.63
CA ARG A 294 -9.72 -5.47 11.39
C ARG A 294 -8.29 -5.90 11.63
N SER A 295 -7.76 -6.66 10.70
CA SER A 295 -6.37 -7.09 10.73
C SER A 295 -5.78 -7.04 9.31
N ILE A 296 -4.56 -6.49 9.19
CA ILE A 296 -3.90 -6.32 7.90
C ILE A 296 -3.41 -7.65 7.34
N CYS A 297 -3.62 -7.79 6.03
CA CYS A 297 -3.31 -8.97 5.24
C CYS A 297 -2.46 -8.58 4.03
N VAL A 298 -1.77 -9.55 3.45
CA VAL A 298 -1.02 -9.36 2.22
C VAL A 298 -1.02 -10.64 1.38
N ASP A 299 -1.24 -10.48 0.08
CA ASP A 299 -1.13 -11.56 -0.89
C ASP A 299 -0.32 -11.13 -2.12
N LYS A 300 0.23 -12.11 -2.83
CA LYS A 300 0.92 -11.86 -4.09
C LYS A 300 -0.07 -11.34 -5.13
N LEU A 301 0.37 -10.34 -5.87
CA LEU A 301 -0.35 -9.78 -6.99
C LEU A 301 0.41 -10.09 -8.29
N PHE A 302 -0.33 -10.41 -9.33
CA PHE A 302 0.21 -10.72 -10.65
C PHE A 302 -0.46 -9.87 -11.72
N TYR A 303 0.29 -9.59 -12.77
CA TYR A 303 -0.21 -8.91 -13.96
C TYR A 303 -0.28 -9.88 -15.13
N ASN A 304 -1.26 -9.68 -15.98
CA ASN A 304 -1.32 -10.29 -17.30
C ASN A 304 -0.33 -9.63 -18.27
N SER A 305 -0.09 -10.25 -19.40
CA SER A 305 0.81 -9.71 -20.44
C SER A 305 0.35 -8.38 -21.03
N ASP A 306 -0.94 -8.06 -20.93
CA ASP A 306 -1.54 -6.80 -21.37
C ASP A 306 -1.52 -5.70 -20.28
N GLY A 307 -0.90 -5.97 -19.13
CA GLY A 307 -0.82 -5.04 -18.00
C GLY A 307 -2.04 -5.05 -17.07
N THR A 308 -3.08 -5.83 -17.36
CA THR A 308 -4.21 -5.96 -16.42
C THR A 308 -3.82 -6.74 -15.18
N ILE A 309 -4.40 -6.39 -14.03
CA ILE A 309 -4.18 -7.08 -12.77
C ILE A 309 -4.98 -8.39 -12.78
N GLN A 310 -4.32 -9.51 -12.45
CA GLN A 310 -4.99 -10.78 -12.17
C GLN A 310 -5.74 -10.68 -10.84
N LYS A 311 -6.88 -11.34 -10.75
CA LYS A 311 -7.66 -11.33 -9.51
C LYS A 311 -6.84 -11.90 -8.35
N VAL A 312 -6.71 -11.12 -7.27
CA VAL A 312 -5.98 -11.53 -6.08
C VAL A 312 -6.72 -12.67 -5.38
N VAL A 313 -5.98 -13.73 -5.08
CA VAL A 313 -6.49 -14.86 -4.29
C VAL A 313 -6.16 -14.58 -2.83
N GLN A 314 -7.19 -14.23 -2.05
CA GLN A 314 -7.05 -13.97 -0.62
C GLN A 314 -6.72 -15.27 0.13
N THR A 315 -5.56 -15.30 0.82
CA THR A 315 -5.16 -16.41 1.69
C THR A 315 -5.68 -16.23 3.13
N LYS A 316 -5.68 -17.34 3.89
CA LYS A 316 -6.15 -17.37 5.28
C LYS A 316 -5.01 -17.76 6.21
#